data_eb69a09d2288141406a0ec4b1a4d81fe
#
_entry.id   eb69a09d2288141406a0ec4b1a4d81fe
#
_cell.length_a   1.000
_cell.length_b   1.000
_cell.length_c   1.000
_cell.angle_alpha   90.00
_cell.angle_beta   90.00
_cell.angle_gamma   90.00
#
_symmetry.space_group_name_H-M   'P 1'
#
loop_
_entity.id
_entity.type
_entity.pdbx_description
1 polymer ?
#
loop_
_entity_poly.entity_id
_entity_poly.type
_entity_poly.pdbx_seq_one_letter_code
_entity_poly.pdbx_strand_id
1 'polypeptide(L)'
;MKRSIIVHCWGGSSDYAWYPWAKSQLEDLGYQVTVPDMPDSDPPILATWLPQLKEIIGQPDDELLLIGHSIGTVTIMRYLETLESSRVGKVIFVAGFTDQLGFSELENFFDTRLDFDRIKLKSKNGFVAIQSDNDPFVSEQYGERLKDELGAKLVIKHNANHMSGAVDDEEACTELPEIFENL
;
A
#
# COMPACT_ATOMS: atom_id res chain seq x y z
N MET A 1 19.75 -5.96 -6.21
CA MET A 1 19.62 -6.04 -4.73
C MET A 1 18.15 -5.88 -4.42
N LYS A 2 17.57 -6.84 -3.70
CA LYS A 2 16.13 -6.77 -3.35
C LYS A 2 15.87 -5.57 -2.45
N ARG A 3 14.93 -4.74 -2.83
CA ARG A 3 14.49 -3.57 -2.05
C ARG A 3 13.01 -3.69 -1.73
N SER A 4 12.59 -3.22 -0.57
CA SER A 4 11.19 -3.09 -0.23
C SER A 4 10.90 -1.72 0.37
N ILE A 5 9.75 -1.15 -0.01
CA ILE A 5 9.27 0.09 0.56
C ILE A 5 7.85 -0.17 1.08
N ILE A 6 7.63 0.18 2.36
CA ILE A 6 6.32 0.10 3.00
C ILE A 6 5.81 1.53 3.17
N VAL A 7 4.67 1.86 2.57
CA VAL A 7 4.01 3.17 2.68
C VAL A 7 2.86 3.05 3.66
N HIS A 8 2.95 3.81 4.75
CA HIS A 8 2.01 3.74 5.88
C HIS A 8 0.62 4.31 5.57
N CYS A 9 -0.33 4.13 6.49
CA CYS A 9 -1.70 4.64 6.44
C CYS A 9 -1.78 6.14 6.83
N TRP A 10 -2.98 6.71 6.77
CA TRP A 10 -3.27 8.06 7.30
C TRP A 10 -2.93 8.13 8.79
N GLY A 11 -2.24 9.19 9.20
CA GLY A 11 -1.76 9.39 10.58
C GLY A 11 -0.72 8.37 11.08
N GLY A 12 -0.30 7.43 10.22
CA GLY A 12 0.72 6.45 10.56
C GLY A 12 2.14 7.01 10.58
N SER A 13 3.07 6.17 10.99
CA SER A 13 4.51 6.44 11.04
C SER A 13 5.30 5.16 10.75
N SER A 14 6.61 5.26 10.62
CA SER A 14 7.50 4.12 10.32
C SER A 14 7.51 3.02 11.39
N ASP A 15 7.14 3.35 12.62
CA ASP A 15 7.11 2.46 13.79
C ASP A 15 5.70 2.01 14.18
N TYR A 16 4.69 2.30 13.32
CA TYR A 16 3.28 2.02 13.58
C TYR A 16 2.86 0.61 13.14
N ALA A 17 1.89 0.02 13.85
CA ALA A 17 1.23 -1.24 13.52
C ALA A 17 2.23 -2.39 13.21
N TRP A 18 2.00 -3.13 12.14
CA TRP A 18 2.80 -4.27 11.70
C TRP A 18 4.09 -3.88 10.93
N TYR A 19 4.33 -2.59 10.65
CA TYR A 19 5.44 -2.18 9.78
C TYR A 19 6.82 -2.55 10.35
N PRO A 20 7.14 -2.36 11.66
CA PRO A 20 8.43 -2.76 12.21
C PRO A 20 8.66 -4.28 12.13
N TRP A 21 7.60 -5.07 12.38
CA TRP A 21 7.66 -6.52 12.26
C TRP A 21 7.89 -6.94 10.80
N ALA A 22 7.11 -6.41 9.86
CA ALA A 22 7.26 -6.71 8.44
C ALA A 22 8.65 -6.31 7.92
N LYS A 23 9.18 -5.15 8.36
CA LYS A 23 10.54 -4.73 8.04
C LYS A 23 11.56 -5.77 8.48
N SER A 24 11.53 -6.19 9.74
CA SER A 24 12.45 -7.21 10.27
C SER A 24 12.39 -8.52 9.47
N GLN A 25 11.19 -9.00 9.18
CA GLN A 25 11.00 -10.24 8.43
C GLN A 25 11.51 -10.14 6.99
N LEU A 26 11.31 -9.01 6.32
CA LEU A 26 11.81 -8.77 4.97
C LEU A 26 13.36 -8.64 4.95
N GLU A 27 13.94 -7.99 5.96
CA GLU A 27 15.39 -7.90 6.12
C GLU A 27 16.03 -9.29 6.29
N ASP A 28 15.40 -10.18 7.05
CA ASP A 28 15.81 -11.59 7.19
C ASP A 28 15.75 -12.36 5.86
N LEU A 29 14.88 -11.96 4.94
CA LEU A 29 14.79 -12.48 3.57
C LEU A 29 15.75 -11.80 2.58
N GLY A 30 16.61 -10.89 3.06
CA GLY A 30 17.64 -10.22 2.29
C GLY A 30 17.17 -8.98 1.52
N TYR A 31 16.04 -8.38 1.91
CA TYR A 31 15.62 -7.09 1.38
C TYR A 31 16.31 -5.95 2.13
N GLN A 32 16.62 -4.89 1.40
CA GLN A 32 16.85 -3.57 2.00
C GLN A 32 15.49 -2.89 2.13
N VAL A 33 15.04 -2.67 3.38
CA VAL A 33 13.68 -2.18 3.66
C VAL A 33 13.69 -0.73 4.10
N THR A 34 12.83 0.07 3.49
CA THR A 34 12.55 1.44 3.89
C THR A 34 11.08 1.58 4.27
N VAL A 35 10.81 2.12 5.45
CA VAL A 35 9.47 2.55 5.88
C VAL A 35 9.58 4.05 6.13
N PRO A 36 9.24 4.90 5.15
CA PRO A 36 9.36 6.34 5.32
C PRO A 36 8.25 6.88 6.23
N ASP A 37 8.57 7.89 7.02
CA ASP A 37 7.56 8.78 7.58
C ASP A 37 7.15 9.75 6.48
N MET A 38 5.92 9.61 6.01
CA MET A 38 5.40 10.47 4.95
C MET A 38 5.05 11.85 5.52
N PRO A 39 5.34 12.95 4.80
CA PRO A 39 5.09 14.29 5.30
C PRO A 39 3.59 14.58 5.39
N ASP A 40 3.20 15.43 6.34
CA ASP A 40 1.81 15.87 6.49
C ASP A 40 0.84 14.67 6.43
N SER A 41 1.03 13.70 7.35
CA SER A 41 0.27 12.45 7.32
C SER A 41 -1.14 12.57 7.88
N ASP A 42 -1.50 13.70 8.46
CA ASP A 42 -2.82 13.96 9.06
C ASP A 42 -3.30 15.41 8.84
N PRO A 43 -4.15 15.69 7.82
CA PRO A 43 -4.55 14.79 6.74
C PRO A 43 -3.45 14.59 5.67
N PRO A 44 -3.45 13.43 5.00
CA PRO A 44 -2.45 13.14 3.98
C PRO A 44 -2.63 13.99 2.72
N ILE A 45 -1.51 14.36 2.09
CA ILE A 45 -1.51 15.22 0.89
C ILE A 45 -0.71 14.54 -0.24
N LEU A 46 -1.37 14.20 -1.35
CA LEU A 46 -0.72 13.53 -2.49
C LEU A 46 0.43 14.35 -3.06
N ALA A 47 0.28 15.69 -3.11
CA ALA A 47 1.29 16.58 -3.67
C ALA A 47 2.62 16.58 -2.89
N THR A 48 2.62 16.12 -1.63
CA THR A 48 3.82 15.92 -0.82
C THR A 48 4.27 14.46 -0.78
N TRP A 49 3.32 13.52 -0.70
CA TRP A 49 3.61 12.09 -0.62
C TRP A 49 4.21 11.51 -1.90
N LEU A 50 3.64 11.86 -3.05
CA LEU A 50 4.09 11.30 -4.33
C LEU A 50 5.53 11.70 -4.70
N PRO A 51 5.96 12.96 -4.59
CA PRO A 51 7.36 13.33 -4.81
C PRO A 51 8.33 12.63 -3.86
N GLN A 52 7.99 12.55 -2.57
CA GLN A 52 8.82 11.85 -1.58
C GLN A 52 8.95 10.36 -1.92
N LEU A 53 7.85 9.69 -2.24
CA LEU A 53 7.90 8.28 -2.65
C LEU A 53 8.78 8.08 -3.89
N LYS A 54 8.69 8.97 -4.88
CA LYS A 54 9.55 8.95 -6.07
C LYS A 54 11.03 9.11 -5.73
N GLU A 55 11.37 10.01 -4.83
CA GLU A 55 12.74 10.24 -4.38
C GLU A 55 13.30 9.00 -3.68
N ILE A 56 12.54 8.40 -2.77
CA ILE A 56 12.92 7.19 -2.02
C ILE A 56 13.11 6.00 -2.96
N ILE A 57 12.22 5.80 -3.90
CA ILE A 57 12.31 4.70 -4.87
C ILE A 57 13.51 4.89 -5.80
N GLY A 58 13.75 6.11 -6.27
CA GLY A 58 14.75 6.39 -7.29
C GLY A 58 14.41 5.66 -8.59
N GLN A 59 15.33 4.82 -9.07
CA GLN A 59 15.09 3.98 -10.26
C GLN A 59 14.38 2.69 -9.83
N PRO A 60 13.15 2.45 -10.31
CA PRO A 60 12.46 1.19 -10.05
C PRO A 60 13.07 0.07 -10.90
N ASP A 61 12.99 -1.15 -10.38
CA ASP A 61 13.47 -2.37 -11.03
C ASP A 61 12.59 -3.59 -10.69
N ASP A 62 12.86 -4.70 -11.36
CA ASP A 62 12.13 -5.95 -11.24
C ASP A 62 12.31 -6.68 -9.87
N GLU A 63 13.17 -6.15 -8.98
CA GLU A 63 13.41 -6.69 -7.62
C GLU A 63 12.78 -5.81 -6.53
N LEU A 64 12.13 -4.68 -6.91
CA LEU A 64 11.48 -3.78 -5.97
C LEU A 64 10.12 -4.32 -5.54
N LEU A 65 9.93 -4.49 -4.23
CA LEU A 65 8.65 -4.80 -3.60
C LEU A 65 8.06 -3.52 -3.02
N LEU A 66 6.84 -3.18 -3.42
CA LEU A 66 6.06 -2.08 -2.82
C LEU A 66 4.92 -2.66 -1.99
N ILE A 67 4.80 -2.20 -0.76
CA ILE A 67 3.71 -2.56 0.16
C ILE A 67 3.05 -1.26 0.60
N GLY A 68 1.75 -1.13 0.38
CA GLY A 68 0.98 0.02 0.86
C GLY A 68 -0.05 -0.41 1.89
N HIS A 69 -0.33 0.47 2.85
CA HIS A 69 -1.43 0.31 3.78
C HIS A 69 -2.40 1.48 3.65
N SER A 70 -3.69 1.17 3.48
CA SER A 70 -4.74 2.19 3.41
C SER A 70 -4.43 3.24 2.32
N ILE A 71 -4.32 4.54 2.64
CA ILE A 71 -3.96 5.59 1.68
C ILE A 71 -2.57 5.38 1.05
N GLY A 72 -1.66 4.67 1.72
CA GLY A 72 -0.39 4.27 1.16
C GLY A 72 -0.55 3.42 -0.11
N THR A 73 -1.64 2.65 -0.23
CA THR A 73 -1.96 1.87 -1.43
C THR A 73 -2.28 2.78 -2.62
N VAL A 74 -3.04 3.84 -2.38
CA VAL A 74 -3.38 4.84 -3.40
C VAL A 74 -2.15 5.61 -3.83
N THR A 75 -1.28 5.98 -2.87
CA THR A 75 0.01 6.64 -3.17
C THR A 75 0.87 5.79 -4.10
N ILE A 76 0.94 4.47 -3.85
CA ILE A 76 1.65 3.53 -4.73
C ILE A 76 0.98 3.46 -6.10
N MET A 77 -0.35 3.36 -6.19
CA MET A 77 -1.05 3.37 -7.47
C MET A 77 -0.77 4.65 -8.26
N ARG A 78 -0.81 5.81 -7.62
CA ARG A 78 -0.45 7.11 -8.22
C ARG A 78 1.01 7.14 -8.68
N TYR A 79 1.92 6.55 -7.90
CA TYR A 79 3.31 6.40 -8.33
C TYR A 79 3.43 5.54 -9.59
N LEU A 80 2.77 4.39 -9.63
CA LEU A 80 2.82 3.48 -10.77
C LEU A 80 2.30 4.13 -12.07
N GLU A 81 1.26 4.98 -11.98
CA GLU A 81 0.78 5.78 -13.12
C GLU A 81 1.85 6.70 -13.72
N THR A 82 2.84 7.12 -12.93
CA THR A 82 3.90 8.02 -13.44
C THR A 82 5.00 7.28 -14.20
N LEU A 83 5.07 5.96 -14.09
CA LEU A 83 6.10 5.17 -14.78
C LEU A 83 5.78 5.08 -16.28
N GLU A 84 6.76 5.40 -17.14
CA GLU A 84 6.60 5.27 -18.59
C GLU A 84 6.89 3.82 -19.04
N SER A 85 8.15 3.43 -19.08
CA SER A 85 8.60 2.12 -19.57
C SER A 85 9.07 1.18 -18.45
N SER A 86 9.39 1.70 -17.27
CA SER A 86 9.84 0.90 -16.12
C SER A 86 8.67 0.27 -15.38
N ARG A 87 9.00 -0.74 -14.58
CA ARG A 87 8.06 -1.45 -13.71
C ARG A 87 8.75 -1.84 -12.41
N VAL A 88 7.97 -2.30 -11.44
CA VAL A 88 8.44 -2.85 -10.16
C VAL A 88 8.32 -4.37 -10.15
N GLY A 89 8.93 -5.02 -9.16
CA GLY A 89 8.88 -6.47 -9.01
C GLY A 89 7.49 -6.96 -8.60
N LYS A 90 6.98 -6.47 -7.48
CA LYS A 90 5.69 -6.88 -6.92
C LYS A 90 5.05 -5.76 -6.11
N VAL A 91 3.73 -5.79 -6.02
CA VAL A 91 2.96 -4.82 -5.22
C VAL A 91 1.97 -5.55 -4.33
N ILE A 92 1.94 -5.17 -3.04
CA ILE A 92 0.98 -5.67 -2.06
C ILE A 92 0.20 -4.48 -1.49
N PHE A 93 -1.11 -4.57 -1.58
CA PHE A 93 -2.05 -3.60 -1.03
C PHE A 93 -2.72 -4.19 0.22
N VAL A 94 -2.58 -3.52 1.35
CA VAL A 94 -3.22 -3.85 2.63
C VAL A 94 -4.31 -2.83 2.89
N ALA A 95 -5.55 -3.26 3.11
CA ALA A 95 -6.72 -2.40 3.23
C ALA A 95 -6.78 -1.36 2.09
N GLY A 96 -6.53 -1.81 0.85
CA GLY A 96 -6.46 -0.95 -0.33
C GLY A 96 -7.83 -0.54 -0.84
N PHE A 97 -7.94 0.69 -1.36
CA PHE A 97 -9.18 1.26 -1.89
C PHE A 97 -8.92 2.10 -3.16
N THR A 98 -9.99 2.52 -3.82
CA THR A 98 -9.91 3.08 -5.19
C THR A 98 -10.72 4.35 -5.41
N ASP A 99 -11.28 4.92 -4.34
CA ASP A 99 -11.97 6.22 -4.31
C ASP A 99 -11.86 6.87 -2.92
N GLN A 100 -12.42 8.05 -2.74
CA GLN A 100 -12.26 8.85 -1.52
C GLN A 100 -12.98 8.32 -0.26
N LEU A 101 -13.67 7.18 -0.32
CA LEU A 101 -14.38 6.57 0.82
C LEU A 101 -15.41 7.51 1.50
N GLY A 102 -15.80 8.62 0.87
CA GLY A 102 -16.64 9.66 1.46
C GLY A 102 -15.88 10.68 2.34
N PHE A 103 -14.56 10.60 2.44
CA PHE A 103 -13.74 11.56 3.17
C PHE A 103 -13.25 12.67 2.23
N SER A 104 -13.60 13.93 2.50
CA SER A 104 -13.19 15.10 1.72
C SER A 104 -11.66 15.28 1.71
N GLU A 105 -10.99 14.91 2.80
CA GLU A 105 -9.55 14.98 2.96
C GLU A 105 -8.79 14.11 1.95
N LEU A 106 -9.43 13.06 1.45
CA LEU A 106 -8.87 12.15 0.45
C LEU A 106 -9.12 12.58 -0.99
N GLU A 107 -9.96 13.59 -1.23
CA GLU A 107 -10.27 14.08 -2.59
C GLU A 107 -9.01 14.38 -3.41
N ASN A 108 -7.99 14.96 -2.76
CA ASN A 108 -6.73 15.31 -3.43
C ASN A 108 -5.97 14.11 -4.04
N PHE A 109 -6.27 12.89 -3.59
CA PHE A 109 -5.73 11.65 -4.17
C PHE A 109 -6.55 11.18 -5.38
N PHE A 110 -7.74 11.73 -5.60
CA PHE A 110 -8.71 11.27 -6.59
C PHE A 110 -9.21 12.38 -7.53
N ASP A 111 -8.45 13.46 -7.69
CA ASP A 111 -8.73 14.54 -8.66
C ASP A 111 -8.90 14.00 -10.09
N THR A 112 -8.27 12.90 -10.38
CA THR A 112 -8.48 12.12 -11.61
C THR A 112 -8.78 10.67 -11.25
N ARG A 113 -9.45 9.95 -12.15
CA ARG A 113 -9.65 8.50 -11.99
C ARG A 113 -8.30 7.78 -12.04
N LEU A 114 -8.19 6.66 -11.30
CA LEU A 114 -7.04 5.75 -11.41
C LEU A 114 -7.03 5.09 -12.80
N ASP A 115 -5.89 5.14 -13.47
CA ASP A 115 -5.66 4.48 -14.75
C ASP A 115 -5.21 3.03 -14.53
N PHE A 116 -6.18 2.15 -14.26
CA PHE A 116 -5.92 0.74 -13.98
C PHE A 116 -5.24 0.02 -15.15
N ASP A 117 -5.57 0.38 -16.39
CA ASP A 117 -4.92 -0.21 -17.57
C ASP A 117 -3.41 0.07 -17.57
N ARG A 118 -3.04 1.27 -17.18
CA ARG A 118 -1.64 1.67 -17.04
C ARG A 118 -0.98 1.02 -15.82
N ILE A 119 -1.63 1.07 -14.66
CA ILE A 119 -1.11 0.49 -13.40
C ILE A 119 -0.85 -1.00 -13.55
N LYS A 120 -1.76 -1.75 -14.17
CA LYS A 120 -1.68 -3.20 -14.36
C LYS A 120 -0.39 -3.65 -15.05
N LEU A 121 0.17 -2.81 -15.92
CA LEU A 121 1.40 -3.09 -16.66
C LEU A 121 2.68 -2.82 -15.84
N LYS A 122 2.55 -2.26 -14.62
CA LYS A 122 3.70 -1.74 -13.86
C LYS A 122 4.23 -2.68 -12.77
N SER A 123 3.69 -3.89 -12.68
CA SER A 123 4.23 -4.95 -11.80
C SER A 123 4.56 -6.20 -12.60
N LYS A 124 5.80 -6.71 -12.43
CA LYS A 124 6.29 -7.92 -13.09
C LYS A 124 5.60 -9.18 -12.57
N ASN A 125 5.49 -9.27 -11.24
CA ASN A 125 4.96 -10.44 -10.54
C ASN A 125 3.54 -10.20 -10.03
N GLY A 126 2.84 -9.18 -10.57
CA GLY A 126 1.46 -8.88 -10.28
C GLY A 126 1.22 -8.20 -8.94
N PHE A 127 -0.02 -8.25 -8.52
CA PHE A 127 -0.56 -7.54 -7.36
C PHE A 127 -1.18 -8.52 -6.37
N VAL A 128 -1.14 -8.16 -5.09
CA VAL A 128 -1.89 -8.82 -4.02
C VAL A 128 -2.72 -7.76 -3.31
N ALA A 129 -3.96 -8.08 -2.98
CA ALA A 129 -4.83 -7.27 -2.14
C ALA A 129 -5.18 -8.07 -0.88
N ILE A 130 -4.78 -7.57 0.27
CA ILE A 130 -5.12 -8.13 1.59
C ILE A 130 -6.19 -7.22 2.19
N GLN A 131 -7.39 -7.76 2.39
CA GLN A 131 -8.54 -7.04 2.94
C GLN A 131 -9.05 -7.73 4.20
N SER A 132 -9.79 -6.99 5.02
CA SER A 132 -10.50 -7.56 6.17
C SER A 132 -12.01 -7.54 5.91
N ASP A 133 -12.70 -8.58 6.34
CA ASP A 133 -14.16 -8.69 6.20
C ASP A 133 -14.96 -7.83 7.18
N ASN A 134 -14.28 -7.22 8.15
CA ASN A 134 -14.89 -6.32 9.15
C ASN A 134 -14.19 -4.95 9.25
N ASP A 135 -13.46 -4.55 8.21
CA ASP A 135 -12.82 -3.22 8.16
C ASP A 135 -13.88 -2.12 8.22
N PRO A 136 -13.81 -1.20 9.22
CA PRO A 136 -14.82 -0.17 9.39
C PRO A 136 -14.74 0.96 8.34
N PHE A 137 -13.63 1.07 7.61
CA PHE A 137 -13.37 2.15 6.64
C PHE A 137 -13.37 1.64 5.20
N VAL A 138 -12.73 0.50 4.97
CA VAL A 138 -12.49 -0.04 3.62
C VAL A 138 -13.21 -1.37 3.44
N SER A 139 -14.37 -1.33 2.82
CA SER A 139 -15.15 -2.55 2.51
C SER A 139 -14.33 -3.54 1.67
N GLU A 140 -14.51 -4.84 1.92
CA GLU A 140 -13.89 -5.92 1.13
C GLU A 140 -14.17 -5.82 -0.39
N GLN A 141 -15.23 -5.10 -0.80
CA GLN A 141 -15.55 -4.82 -2.20
C GLN A 141 -14.43 -4.10 -2.95
N TYR A 142 -13.61 -3.32 -2.26
CA TYR A 142 -12.43 -2.71 -2.86
C TYR A 142 -11.36 -3.75 -3.23
N GLY A 143 -11.24 -4.82 -2.43
CA GLY A 143 -10.39 -5.95 -2.78
C GLY A 143 -10.86 -6.68 -4.04
N GLU A 144 -12.17 -6.92 -4.17
CA GLU A 144 -12.74 -7.48 -5.41
C GLU A 144 -12.51 -6.54 -6.60
N ARG A 145 -12.65 -5.23 -6.41
CA ARG A 145 -12.34 -4.27 -7.46
C ARG A 145 -10.85 -4.30 -7.87
N LEU A 146 -9.93 -4.35 -6.92
CA LEU A 146 -8.48 -4.47 -7.22
C LEU A 146 -8.17 -5.78 -7.97
N LYS A 147 -8.87 -6.87 -7.63
CA LYS A 147 -8.77 -8.14 -8.35
C LYS A 147 -9.28 -8.00 -9.78
N ASP A 148 -10.44 -7.41 -10.00
CA ASP A 148 -11.04 -7.26 -11.33
C ASP A 148 -10.23 -6.33 -12.22
N GLU A 149 -9.81 -5.18 -11.71
CA GLU A 149 -9.10 -4.14 -12.47
C GLU A 149 -7.62 -4.49 -12.70
N LEU A 150 -6.92 -4.97 -11.67
CA LEU A 150 -5.46 -5.20 -11.71
C LEU A 150 -5.08 -6.67 -11.85
N GLY A 151 -6.03 -7.60 -11.72
CA GLY A 151 -5.73 -9.03 -11.61
C GLY A 151 -5.04 -9.37 -10.27
N ALA A 152 -5.30 -8.61 -9.21
CA ALA A 152 -4.70 -8.84 -7.92
C ALA A 152 -5.16 -10.19 -7.31
N LYS A 153 -4.25 -10.90 -6.66
CA LYS A 153 -4.63 -12.01 -5.79
C LYS A 153 -5.32 -11.43 -4.56
N LEU A 154 -6.60 -11.72 -4.37
CA LEU A 154 -7.34 -11.28 -3.19
C LEU A 154 -7.14 -12.27 -2.04
N VAL A 155 -6.82 -11.72 -0.87
CA VAL A 155 -6.70 -12.43 0.41
C VAL A 155 -7.62 -11.74 1.40
N ILE A 156 -8.53 -12.49 2.02
CA ILE A 156 -9.42 -11.99 3.07
C ILE A 156 -8.91 -12.47 4.42
N LYS A 157 -8.60 -11.52 5.29
CA LYS A 157 -8.28 -11.75 6.71
C LYS A 157 -9.55 -11.55 7.55
N HIS A 158 -9.95 -12.57 8.30
CA HIS A 158 -11.18 -12.49 9.09
C HIS A 158 -10.97 -11.72 10.38
N ASN A 159 -11.92 -10.82 10.69
CA ASN A 159 -11.98 -10.05 11.94
C ASN A 159 -10.68 -9.27 12.25
N ALA A 160 -10.06 -8.67 11.24
CA ALA A 160 -8.79 -7.96 11.38
C ALA A 160 -8.94 -6.43 11.40
N ASN A 161 -10.19 -5.93 11.40
CA ASN A 161 -10.51 -4.50 11.33
C ASN A 161 -9.73 -3.82 10.19
N HIS A 162 -9.17 -2.61 10.40
CA HIS A 162 -8.35 -1.93 9.40
C HIS A 162 -6.88 -2.40 9.36
N MET A 163 -6.53 -3.44 10.14
CA MET A 163 -5.15 -3.94 10.28
C MET A 163 -4.18 -2.84 10.74
N SER A 164 -4.65 -1.95 11.61
CA SER A 164 -3.94 -0.77 12.09
C SER A 164 -3.75 -0.78 13.61
N GLY A 165 -4.18 0.23 14.35
CA GLY A 165 -4.05 0.32 15.81
C GLY A 165 -4.63 1.63 16.33
N ALA A 166 -3.96 2.26 17.29
CA ALA A 166 -4.49 3.41 18.05
C ALA A 166 -4.92 4.63 17.21
N VAL A 167 -4.38 4.81 15.99
CA VAL A 167 -4.82 5.89 15.08
C VAL A 167 -6.29 5.70 14.68
N ASP A 168 -6.73 4.45 14.58
CA ASP A 168 -8.08 4.07 14.15
C ASP A 168 -8.94 3.53 15.32
N ASP A 169 -8.53 3.79 16.57
CA ASP A 169 -9.21 3.29 17.76
C ASP A 169 -9.31 1.74 17.82
N GLU A 170 -8.32 1.05 17.25
CA GLU A 170 -8.27 -0.42 17.19
C GLU A 170 -7.20 -1.01 18.12
N GLU A 171 -7.36 -2.29 18.45
CA GLU A 171 -6.25 -3.08 18.99
C GLU A 171 -5.14 -3.18 17.93
N ALA A 172 -3.90 -2.96 18.35
CA ALA A 172 -2.77 -2.89 17.42
C ALA A 172 -2.56 -4.24 16.67
N CYS A 173 -2.66 -4.19 15.36
CA CYS A 173 -2.23 -5.26 14.46
C CYS A 173 -0.70 -5.20 14.36
N THR A 174 0.01 -5.99 15.16
CA THR A 174 1.50 -5.95 15.23
C THR A 174 2.19 -6.90 14.27
N GLU A 175 1.46 -7.83 13.65
CA GLU A 175 1.97 -8.81 12.70
C GLU A 175 0.97 -9.03 11.56
N LEU A 176 1.47 -9.22 10.34
CA LEU A 176 0.64 -9.49 9.16
C LEU A 176 1.30 -10.56 8.27
N PRO A 177 1.21 -11.85 8.67
CA PRO A 177 1.86 -12.97 7.97
C PRO A 177 1.43 -13.12 6.52
N GLU A 178 0.22 -12.70 6.18
CA GLU A 178 -0.36 -12.77 4.84
C GLU A 178 0.52 -12.07 3.79
N ILE A 179 1.34 -11.07 4.18
CA ILE A 179 2.33 -10.45 3.30
C ILE A 179 3.32 -11.50 2.81
N PHE A 180 3.84 -12.33 3.71
CA PHE A 180 4.93 -13.28 3.44
C PHE A 180 4.45 -14.52 2.70
N GLU A 181 3.22 -14.94 2.95
CA GLU A 181 2.56 -16.03 2.23
C GLU A 181 2.31 -15.71 0.75
N ASN A 182 2.48 -14.43 0.38
CA ASN A 182 2.16 -13.91 -0.94
C ASN A 182 3.34 -13.16 -1.62
N LEU A 183 4.57 -13.36 -1.17
CA LEU A 183 5.80 -12.80 -1.78
C LEU A 183 6.15 -13.42 -3.13
#